data_956a8d7a2a8854ec6e8aee0db68d21ad
#
_entry.id   956a8d7a2a8854ec6e8aee0db68d21ad
#
_cell.length_a   1.000
_cell.length_b   1.000
_cell.length_c   1.000
_cell.angle_alpha   90.00
_cell.angle_beta   90.00
_cell.angle_gamma   90.00
#
_symmetry.space_group_name_H-M   'P 1'
#
loop_
_entity.id
_entity.type
_entity.pdbx_description
1 polymer ?
#
loop_
_entity_poly.entity_id
_entity_poly.type
_entity_poly.pdbx_seq_one_letter_code
_entity_poly.pdbx_strand_id
1 'polypeptide(L)'
;KGVWAPAARPDFFAETPQAMQWKESQAGQHVELGIAEQNLFLALGAFGLSRELSGVPLLPIGTLYDPFITRGLDALYHALYTGGKFIVVATPSGVSLSPEGGAHQSVITPGIGVALPAIAYYEPAFALEVEWILLDALRSLLDREKGESLYLRLSTKPMDQSLAPAPSPEYRRAVLKGGYRLIDARGEPGWDPETNAVHLFAAGVMVPETVEAARALRAEGVFANVFVVTSPDKLYRGLRGPRPYLEELVTAEEEGVPIVSVLDGHSHGLAFLGSALGVPQLALGVDHFGQSGSRRDLYAHYGIDAPAITRAAKTLLGP
;
A
#
# COMPACT_ATOMS: atom_id res chain seq x y z
N LYS A 1 7.63 27.64 4.99
CA LYS A 1 6.62 27.12 4.01
C LYS A 1 5.37 27.96 4.15
N GLY A 2 4.63 28.17 3.06
CA GLY A 2 3.45 29.04 3.05
C GLY A 2 2.16 28.30 2.74
N VAL A 3 1.12 28.58 3.52
CA VAL A 3 -0.25 28.21 3.26
C VAL A 3 -0.81 29.20 2.25
N TRP A 4 -1.47 28.74 1.19
CA TRP A 4 -2.13 29.62 0.25
C TRP A 4 -3.41 30.19 0.89
N ALA A 5 -3.55 31.51 0.83
CA ALA A 5 -4.79 32.20 1.21
C ALA A 5 -4.98 33.44 0.32
N PRO A 6 -6.24 33.79 -0.05
CA PRO A 6 -6.53 34.97 -0.85
C PRO A 6 -6.20 36.29 -0.11
N ALA A 7 -6.27 36.26 1.22
CA ALA A 7 -5.89 37.35 2.12
C ALA A 7 -5.35 36.76 3.43
N ALA A 8 -4.45 37.49 4.09
CA ALA A 8 -3.95 37.09 5.40
C ALA A 8 -5.09 37.06 6.43
N ARG A 9 -5.11 36.04 7.28
CA ARG A 9 -6.05 35.90 8.39
C ARG A 9 -5.36 36.21 9.73
N PRO A 10 -6.12 36.61 10.76
CA PRO A 10 -5.59 36.70 12.10
C PRO A 10 -5.06 35.33 12.57
N ASP A 11 -3.84 35.30 13.09
CA ASP A 11 -3.29 34.11 13.73
C ASP A 11 -3.73 34.07 15.19
N PHE A 12 -4.69 33.22 15.53
CA PHE A 12 -5.20 33.05 16.89
C PHE A 12 -4.19 32.32 17.81
N PHE A 13 -3.13 31.75 17.26
CA PHE A 13 -2.11 30.97 17.98
C PHE A 13 -0.72 31.59 17.86
N ALA A 14 -0.62 32.87 17.50
CA ALA A 14 0.63 33.56 17.26
C ALA A 14 1.62 33.51 18.48
N GLU A 15 1.09 33.42 19.70
CA GLU A 15 1.84 33.31 20.93
C GLU A 15 2.31 31.91 21.28
N THR A 16 1.83 30.87 20.55
CA THR A 16 2.21 29.47 20.80
C THR A 16 3.54 29.16 20.12
N PRO A 17 4.59 28.75 20.85
CA PRO A 17 5.84 28.34 20.23
C PRO A 17 5.62 27.15 19.30
N GLN A 18 5.87 27.35 18.01
CA GLN A 18 5.77 26.29 17.00
C GLN A 18 7.16 25.98 16.45
N ALA A 19 7.47 24.68 16.32
CA ALA A 19 8.72 24.22 15.70
C ALA A 19 8.81 24.63 14.22
N MET A 20 7.65 24.76 13.55
CA MET A 20 7.54 25.20 12.15
C MET A 20 6.38 26.19 12.04
N GLN A 21 6.69 27.41 11.62
CA GLN A 21 5.66 28.41 11.36
C GLN A 21 5.18 28.31 9.90
N TRP A 22 3.88 28.22 9.73
CA TRP A 22 3.19 28.37 8.46
C TRP A 22 2.70 29.82 8.34
N LYS A 23 2.89 30.41 7.17
CA LYS A 23 2.40 31.77 6.88
C LYS A 23 1.44 31.74 5.72
N GLU A 24 0.26 32.27 5.92
CA GLU A 24 -0.74 32.45 4.86
C GLU A 24 -0.31 33.56 3.90
N SER A 25 -0.32 33.27 2.59
CA SER A 25 -0.02 34.26 1.54
C SER A 25 -0.54 33.78 0.19
N GLN A 26 -0.66 34.69 -0.77
CA GLN A 26 -0.97 34.34 -2.16
C GLN A 26 0.13 33.53 -2.84
N ALA A 27 1.37 33.55 -2.32
CA ALA A 27 2.49 32.76 -2.81
C ALA A 27 2.63 31.40 -2.10
N GLY A 28 1.69 31.04 -1.23
CA GLY A 28 1.69 29.77 -0.52
C GLY A 28 1.47 28.59 -1.48
N GLN A 29 2.16 27.48 -1.20
CA GLN A 29 2.04 26.24 -1.99
C GLN A 29 1.27 25.12 -1.27
N HIS A 30 0.86 25.35 -0.02
CA HIS A 30 0.00 24.45 0.73
C HIS A 30 -1.43 24.98 0.71
N VAL A 31 -2.36 24.19 0.19
CA VAL A 31 -3.77 24.56 0.07
C VAL A 31 -4.60 23.71 1.03
N GLU A 32 -5.24 24.36 1.98
CA GLU A 32 -6.14 23.70 2.95
C GLU A 32 -7.57 23.75 2.44
N LEU A 33 -8.12 22.59 2.07
CA LEU A 33 -9.49 22.46 1.54
C LEU A 33 -10.52 22.09 2.60
N GLY A 34 -10.06 21.76 3.83
CA GLY A 34 -10.94 21.23 4.87
C GLY A 34 -11.42 19.81 4.54
N ILE A 35 -12.54 19.39 5.11
CA ILE A 35 -13.14 18.07 4.87
C ILE A 35 -13.96 18.13 3.58
N ALA A 36 -13.27 18.04 2.43
CA ALA A 36 -13.87 18.22 1.10
C ALA A 36 -13.15 17.36 0.04
N GLU A 37 -13.27 16.04 0.15
CA GLU A 37 -12.54 15.07 -0.67
C GLU A 37 -12.82 15.21 -2.16
N GLN A 38 -14.06 15.52 -2.54
CA GLN A 38 -14.40 15.78 -3.94
C GLN A 38 -13.67 17.02 -4.47
N ASN A 39 -13.62 18.10 -3.70
CA ASN A 39 -12.89 19.31 -4.07
C ASN A 39 -11.38 19.05 -4.16
N LEU A 40 -10.85 18.18 -3.29
CA LEU A 40 -9.46 17.74 -3.36
C LEU A 40 -9.15 17.12 -4.72
N PHE A 41 -9.96 16.16 -5.17
CA PHE A 41 -9.71 15.49 -6.45
C PHE A 41 -9.93 16.40 -7.66
N LEU A 42 -10.91 17.31 -7.61
CA LEU A 42 -11.07 18.33 -8.64
C LEU A 42 -9.86 19.26 -8.71
N ALA A 43 -9.32 19.69 -7.56
CA ALA A 43 -8.11 20.52 -7.52
C ALA A 43 -6.88 19.76 -8.00
N LEU A 44 -6.71 18.50 -7.59
CA LEU A 44 -5.61 17.65 -8.05
C LEU A 44 -5.67 17.44 -9.57
N GLY A 45 -6.85 17.22 -10.14
CA GLY A 45 -7.04 17.12 -11.59
C GLY A 45 -6.65 18.40 -12.31
N ALA A 46 -7.13 19.55 -11.84
CA ALA A 46 -6.83 20.85 -12.42
C ALA A 46 -5.32 21.19 -12.33
N PHE A 47 -4.70 20.98 -11.16
CA PHE A 47 -3.27 21.21 -10.96
C PHE A 47 -2.42 20.19 -11.75
N GLY A 48 -2.90 18.95 -11.84
CA GLY A 48 -2.25 17.89 -12.63
C GLY A 48 -2.26 18.14 -14.13
N LEU A 49 -3.14 19.03 -14.62
CA LEU A 49 -3.21 19.49 -16.01
C LEU A 49 -2.56 20.87 -16.23
N SER A 50 -1.89 21.41 -15.21
CA SER A 50 -1.35 22.79 -15.27
C SER A 50 -0.39 23.03 -16.44
N ARG A 51 0.41 22.03 -16.81
CA ARG A 51 1.31 22.14 -17.97
C ARG A 51 0.54 22.37 -19.27
N GLU A 52 -0.54 21.66 -19.48
CA GLU A 52 -1.42 21.78 -20.67
C GLU A 52 -2.22 23.08 -20.65
N LEU A 53 -2.65 23.51 -19.48
CA LEU A 53 -3.51 24.69 -19.32
C LEU A 53 -2.73 26.01 -19.28
N SER A 54 -1.53 26.01 -18.70
CA SER A 54 -0.75 27.23 -18.46
C SER A 54 0.71 27.18 -18.90
N GLY A 55 1.17 26.02 -19.41
CA GLY A 55 2.56 25.81 -19.78
C GLY A 55 3.54 25.58 -18.60
N VAL A 56 3.05 25.67 -17.36
CA VAL A 56 3.88 25.51 -16.15
C VAL A 56 3.50 24.20 -15.46
N PRO A 57 4.42 23.22 -15.34
CA PRO A 57 4.12 21.97 -14.66
C PRO A 57 4.07 22.17 -13.14
N LEU A 58 2.98 21.73 -12.52
CA LEU A 58 2.87 21.53 -11.08
C LEU A 58 3.02 20.04 -10.76
N LEU A 59 3.45 19.74 -9.53
CA LEU A 59 3.55 18.39 -8.98
C LEU A 59 2.60 18.30 -7.78
N PRO A 60 1.30 18.18 -8.00
CA PRO A 60 0.33 18.23 -6.93
C PRO A 60 0.33 16.95 -6.10
N ILE A 61 0.32 17.11 -4.77
CA ILE A 61 0.22 16.04 -3.77
C ILE A 61 -0.97 16.34 -2.90
N GLY A 62 -1.96 15.46 -2.89
CA GLY A 62 -3.14 15.55 -2.02
C GLY A 62 -3.10 14.52 -0.91
N THR A 63 -3.53 14.91 0.29
CA THR A 63 -3.62 14.01 1.44
C THR A 63 -5.05 13.94 1.95
N LEU A 64 -5.50 12.72 2.30
CA LEU A 64 -6.83 12.48 2.88
C LEU A 64 -6.80 11.23 3.75
N TYR A 65 -7.86 11.04 4.56
CA TYR A 65 -8.12 9.74 5.19
C TYR A 65 -8.48 8.71 4.13
N ASP A 66 -7.83 7.54 4.18
CA ASP A 66 -7.99 6.49 3.17
C ASP A 66 -9.46 6.07 2.91
N PRO A 67 -10.33 5.82 3.91
CA PRO A 67 -11.71 5.43 3.65
C PRO A 67 -12.50 6.50 2.87
N PHE A 68 -12.10 7.77 2.95
CA PHE A 68 -12.83 8.87 2.34
C PHE A 68 -12.48 9.12 0.87
N ILE A 69 -11.57 8.35 0.29
CA ILE A 69 -11.37 8.33 -1.17
C ILE A 69 -12.70 8.05 -1.90
N THR A 70 -13.58 7.25 -1.28
CA THR A 70 -14.89 6.91 -1.82
C THR A 70 -15.83 8.11 -1.95
N ARG A 71 -15.67 9.18 -1.14
CA ARG A 71 -16.48 10.39 -1.22
C ARG A 71 -16.20 11.25 -2.44
N GLY A 72 -15.01 11.11 -3.01
CA GLY A 72 -14.58 11.85 -4.19
C GLY A 72 -14.22 10.96 -5.37
N LEU A 73 -14.63 9.69 -5.36
CA LEU A 73 -14.21 8.70 -6.35
C LEU A 73 -14.58 9.10 -7.78
N ASP A 74 -15.75 9.70 -7.98
CA ASP A 74 -16.17 10.22 -9.28
C ASP A 74 -15.22 11.31 -9.79
N ALA A 75 -14.89 12.28 -8.95
CA ALA A 75 -13.94 13.34 -9.29
C ALA A 75 -12.51 12.80 -9.52
N LEU A 76 -12.08 11.82 -8.74
CA LEU A 76 -10.80 11.14 -8.94
C LEU A 76 -10.76 10.42 -10.29
N TYR A 77 -11.81 9.64 -10.60
CA TYR A 77 -11.93 8.94 -11.87
C TYR A 77 -11.87 9.91 -13.05
N HIS A 78 -12.63 11.01 -12.97
CA HIS A 78 -12.65 12.03 -14.02
C HIS A 78 -11.29 12.75 -14.17
N ALA A 79 -10.60 13.06 -13.06
CA ALA A 79 -9.28 13.67 -13.07
C ALA A 79 -8.24 12.77 -13.75
N LEU A 80 -8.30 11.47 -13.52
CA LEU A 80 -7.45 10.48 -14.20
C LEU A 80 -7.81 10.34 -15.67
N TYR A 81 -9.11 10.26 -16.01
CA TYR A 81 -9.61 10.17 -17.38
C TYR A 81 -9.17 11.34 -18.25
N THR A 82 -9.14 12.55 -17.70
CA THR A 82 -8.69 13.76 -18.41
C THR A 82 -7.16 13.87 -18.51
N GLY A 83 -6.41 12.92 -17.95
CA GLY A 83 -4.95 12.88 -18.02
C GLY A 83 -4.23 13.71 -16.96
N GLY A 84 -4.93 14.12 -15.89
CA GLY A 84 -4.31 14.76 -14.74
C GLY A 84 -3.21 13.90 -14.12
N LYS A 85 -2.07 14.49 -13.75
CA LYS A 85 -0.93 13.81 -13.12
C LYS A 85 -0.73 14.35 -11.71
N PHE A 86 -0.94 13.49 -10.70
CA PHE A 86 -0.89 13.88 -9.28
C PHE A 86 -0.55 12.69 -8.38
N ILE A 87 -0.21 12.99 -7.13
CA ILE A 87 -0.01 12.01 -6.06
C ILE A 87 -1.15 12.13 -5.05
N VAL A 88 -1.78 11.00 -4.73
CA VAL A 88 -2.72 10.85 -3.61
C VAL A 88 -2.02 10.08 -2.50
N VAL A 89 -1.92 10.67 -1.31
CA VAL A 89 -1.44 10.01 -0.09
C VAL A 89 -2.62 9.83 0.84
N ALA A 90 -3.05 8.60 1.00
CA ALA A 90 -4.21 8.24 1.82
C ALA A 90 -3.77 7.61 3.13
N THR A 91 -4.05 8.27 4.25
CA THR A 91 -3.61 7.89 5.59
C THR A 91 -4.49 8.57 6.66
N PRO A 92 -4.79 7.91 7.78
CA PRO A 92 -4.55 6.51 8.10
C PRO A 92 -5.42 5.53 7.30
N SER A 93 -5.09 4.23 7.32
CA SER A 93 -5.79 3.20 6.58
C SER A 93 -6.03 1.93 7.39
N GLY A 94 -7.04 1.15 6.99
CA GLY A 94 -7.34 -0.18 7.51
C GLY A 94 -7.80 -0.21 8.97
N VAL A 95 -7.96 -1.42 9.51
CA VAL A 95 -8.28 -1.63 10.93
C VAL A 95 -7.07 -1.36 11.83
N SER A 96 -5.88 -1.20 11.27
CA SER A 96 -4.66 -0.78 11.98
C SER A 96 -4.77 0.63 12.58
N LEU A 97 -5.71 1.46 12.11
CA LEU A 97 -6.06 2.73 12.71
C LEU A 97 -6.53 2.55 14.17
N SER A 98 -7.13 1.38 14.45
CA SER A 98 -7.52 0.98 15.80
C SER A 98 -8.64 1.85 16.38
N PRO A 99 -8.62 2.49 17.55
CA PRO A 99 -9.84 2.72 18.33
C PRO A 99 -10.92 3.58 17.68
N GLU A 100 -10.64 4.29 16.61
CA GLU A 100 -11.60 5.19 15.97
C GLU A 100 -12.86 4.48 15.39
N GLY A 101 -12.76 3.18 15.09
CA GLY A 101 -13.89 2.36 14.66
C GLY A 101 -14.17 2.38 13.17
N GLY A 102 -15.19 1.62 12.78
CA GLY A 102 -15.47 1.21 11.41
C GLY A 102 -15.68 2.32 10.40
N ALA A 103 -16.21 3.48 10.82
CA ALA A 103 -16.44 4.61 9.92
C ALA A 103 -15.14 5.24 9.37
N HIS A 104 -14.01 5.02 10.05
CA HIS A 104 -12.69 5.55 9.68
C HIS A 104 -11.71 4.46 9.24
N GLN A 105 -12.14 3.20 9.23
CA GLN A 105 -11.34 2.04 8.84
C GLN A 105 -11.67 1.65 7.40
N SER A 106 -10.68 1.74 6.52
CA SER A 106 -10.87 1.43 5.11
C SER A 106 -10.78 -0.07 4.85
N VAL A 107 -11.76 -0.61 4.13
CA VAL A 107 -11.83 -2.01 3.74
C VAL A 107 -11.63 -2.16 2.23
N ILE A 108 -12.38 -1.40 1.41
CA ILE A 108 -12.45 -1.60 -0.04
C ILE A 108 -11.38 -0.84 -0.83
N THR A 109 -10.65 0.07 -0.20
CA THR A 109 -9.73 1.00 -0.87
C THR A 109 -8.56 0.33 -1.59
N PRO A 110 -7.98 -0.82 -1.12
CA PRO A 110 -7.02 -1.57 -1.92
C PRO A 110 -7.58 -2.03 -3.26
N GLY A 111 -8.84 -2.49 -3.27
CA GLY A 111 -9.53 -2.89 -4.50
C GLY A 111 -9.73 -1.72 -5.47
N ILE A 112 -10.06 -0.53 -4.95
CA ILE A 112 -10.12 0.71 -5.76
C ILE A 112 -8.75 0.98 -6.38
N GLY A 113 -7.67 0.90 -5.59
CA GLY A 113 -6.30 1.12 -6.05
C GLY A 113 -5.89 0.18 -7.18
N VAL A 114 -6.23 -1.09 -7.08
CA VAL A 114 -5.94 -2.11 -8.13
C VAL A 114 -6.79 -1.91 -9.38
N ALA A 115 -8.03 -1.42 -9.24
CA ALA A 115 -8.99 -1.32 -10.34
C ALA A 115 -8.86 -0.04 -11.16
N LEU A 116 -8.39 1.08 -10.59
CA LEU A 116 -8.33 2.37 -11.27
C LEU A 116 -7.25 2.39 -12.36
N PRO A 117 -7.59 2.81 -13.59
CA PRO A 117 -6.61 3.00 -14.65
C PRO A 117 -5.81 4.31 -14.46
N ALA A 118 -4.65 4.42 -15.10
CA ALA A 118 -3.79 5.61 -15.15
C ALA A 118 -3.24 6.08 -13.78
N ILE A 119 -3.30 5.24 -12.78
CA ILE A 119 -2.73 5.49 -11.46
C ILE A 119 -2.03 4.22 -10.99
N ALA A 120 -0.82 4.35 -10.45
CA ALA A 120 -0.11 3.25 -9.81
C ALA A 120 -0.49 3.20 -8.31
N TYR A 121 -0.90 2.05 -7.82
CA TYR A 121 -1.25 1.85 -6.42
C TYR A 121 -0.10 1.19 -5.66
N TYR A 122 0.28 1.77 -4.52
CA TYR A 122 1.31 1.23 -3.64
C TYR A 122 0.87 1.21 -2.18
N GLU A 123 1.27 0.16 -1.47
CA GLU A 123 1.08 -0.04 -0.03
C GLU A 123 2.40 -0.52 0.61
N PRO A 124 3.37 0.38 0.82
CA PRO A 124 4.68 0.04 1.36
C PRO A 124 4.63 -0.34 2.84
N ALA A 125 5.61 -1.14 3.27
CA ALA A 125 5.79 -1.55 4.67
C ALA A 125 6.80 -0.65 5.42
N PHE A 126 7.83 -0.14 4.73
CA PHE A 126 8.95 0.54 5.36
C PHE A 126 9.15 1.96 4.84
N ALA A 127 9.75 2.82 5.68
CA ALA A 127 9.95 4.24 5.35
C ALA A 127 10.81 4.47 4.09
N LEU A 128 11.83 3.64 3.89
CA LEU A 128 12.71 3.73 2.71
C LEU A 128 11.97 3.42 1.41
N GLU A 129 10.99 2.51 1.46
CA GLU A 129 10.12 2.20 0.32
C GLU A 129 9.25 3.41 -0.05
N VAL A 130 8.70 4.10 0.96
CA VAL A 130 7.92 5.34 0.76
C VAL A 130 8.76 6.38 0.04
N GLU A 131 10.03 6.59 0.46
CA GLU A 131 10.94 7.52 -0.20
C GLU A 131 11.15 7.16 -1.67
N TRP A 132 11.46 5.91 -1.97
CA TRP A 132 11.72 5.48 -3.34
C TRP A 132 10.50 5.57 -4.24
N ILE A 133 9.32 5.19 -3.72
CA ILE A 133 8.05 5.28 -4.45
C ILE A 133 7.70 6.75 -4.75
N LEU A 134 7.85 7.65 -3.77
CA LEU A 134 7.59 9.08 -3.96
C LEU A 134 8.54 9.71 -4.98
N LEU A 135 9.84 9.39 -4.91
CA LEU A 135 10.83 9.90 -5.87
C LEU A 135 10.57 9.39 -7.29
N ASP A 136 10.15 8.14 -7.44
CA ASP A 136 9.76 7.57 -8.73
C ASP A 136 8.49 8.21 -9.27
N ALA A 137 7.48 8.39 -8.41
CA ALA A 137 6.23 9.05 -8.78
C ALA A 137 6.44 10.50 -9.22
N LEU A 138 7.28 11.28 -8.53
CA LEU A 138 7.59 12.65 -8.95
C LEU A 138 8.21 12.71 -10.36
N ARG A 139 9.04 11.73 -10.72
CA ARG A 139 9.56 11.59 -12.08
C ARG A 139 8.47 11.19 -13.07
N SER A 140 7.60 10.25 -12.67
CA SER A 140 6.45 9.78 -13.45
C SER A 140 5.49 10.94 -13.80
N LEU A 141 5.20 11.85 -12.86
CA LEU A 141 4.34 13.01 -13.12
C LEU A 141 4.89 13.94 -14.22
N LEU A 142 6.21 13.98 -14.41
CA LEU A 142 6.86 14.79 -15.45
C LEU A 142 6.79 14.14 -16.82
N ASP A 143 6.65 12.83 -16.90
CA ASP A 143 6.43 12.09 -18.15
C ASP A 143 4.93 12.12 -18.52
N ARG A 144 4.58 13.01 -19.44
CA ARG A 144 3.17 13.21 -19.82
C ARG A 144 2.60 12.09 -20.69
N GLU A 145 3.45 11.35 -21.38
CA GLU A 145 3.03 10.28 -22.31
C GLU A 145 2.85 8.92 -21.59
N LYS A 146 3.84 8.53 -20.78
CA LYS A 146 3.91 7.20 -20.16
C LYS A 146 3.77 7.20 -18.65
N GLY A 147 3.93 8.35 -18.01
CA GLY A 147 3.84 8.46 -16.57
C GLY A 147 2.42 8.25 -16.06
N GLU A 148 2.34 7.77 -14.83
CA GLU A 148 1.09 7.52 -14.10
C GLU A 148 1.00 8.43 -12.88
N SER A 149 -0.20 8.72 -12.42
CA SER A 149 -0.46 9.24 -11.08
C SER A 149 -0.08 8.20 -10.03
N LEU A 150 0.03 8.61 -8.78
CA LEU A 150 0.29 7.69 -7.66
C LEU A 150 -0.86 7.73 -6.66
N TYR A 151 -1.34 6.55 -6.24
CA TYR A 151 -2.11 6.35 -5.02
C TYR A 151 -1.24 5.60 -4.01
N LEU A 152 -0.82 6.28 -2.96
CA LEU A 152 0.02 5.77 -1.89
C LEU A 152 -0.83 5.59 -0.63
N ARG A 153 -1.13 4.34 -0.28
CA ARG A 153 -1.90 3.96 0.91
C ARG A 153 -0.95 3.72 2.08
N LEU A 154 -1.10 4.50 3.14
CA LEU A 154 -0.23 4.46 4.32
C LEU A 154 -1.03 4.22 5.59
N SER A 155 -0.37 3.63 6.58
CA SER A 155 -0.90 3.45 7.93
C SER A 155 -0.16 4.33 8.93
N THR A 156 -0.82 4.62 10.06
CA THR A 156 -0.20 5.26 11.23
C THR A 156 0.34 4.25 12.25
N LYS A 157 0.25 2.93 11.97
CA LYS A 157 0.87 1.91 12.82
C LYS A 157 2.39 2.07 12.78
N PRO A 158 3.08 2.20 13.93
CA PRO A 158 4.54 2.14 13.97
C PRO A 158 5.04 0.80 13.42
N MET A 159 6.02 0.87 12.50
CA MET A 159 6.63 -0.30 11.87
C MET A 159 8.09 -0.44 12.33
N ASP A 160 8.47 -1.66 12.70
CA ASP A 160 9.88 -1.97 13.01
C ASP A 160 10.72 -1.92 11.73
N GLN A 161 11.50 -0.86 11.59
CA GLN A 161 12.35 -0.64 10.42
C GLN A 161 13.54 -1.61 10.35
N SER A 162 13.87 -2.31 11.44
CA SER A 162 14.94 -3.32 11.44
C SER A 162 14.59 -4.58 10.66
N LEU A 163 13.30 -4.78 10.34
CA LEU A 163 12.84 -5.87 9.47
C LEU A 163 13.13 -5.60 7.99
N ALA A 164 13.38 -4.35 7.60
CA ALA A 164 13.64 -4.00 6.21
C ALA A 164 14.99 -4.58 5.74
N PRO A 165 15.10 -5.01 4.47
CA PRO A 165 16.38 -5.37 3.89
C PRO A 165 17.35 -4.17 3.88
N ALA A 166 18.65 -4.46 3.88
CA ALA A 166 19.66 -3.42 3.70
C ALA A 166 19.43 -2.69 2.36
N PRO A 167 19.59 -1.35 2.33
CA PRO A 167 19.40 -0.57 1.10
C PRO A 167 20.32 -1.07 -0.03
N SER A 168 19.72 -1.35 -1.19
CA SER A 168 20.44 -1.73 -2.40
C SER A 168 19.67 -1.31 -3.66
N PRO A 169 20.34 -1.18 -4.82
CA PRO A 169 19.68 -0.94 -6.09
C PRO A 169 18.68 -2.04 -6.47
N GLU A 170 18.96 -3.29 -6.12
CA GLU A 170 18.12 -4.46 -6.35
C GLU A 170 16.84 -4.37 -5.53
N TYR A 171 16.95 -4.09 -4.23
CA TYR A 171 15.82 -3.90 -3.34
C TYR A 171 14.92 -2.76 -3.83
N ARG A 172 15.51 -1.59 -4.15
CA ARG A 172 14.75 -0.47 -4.72
C ARG A 172 14.00 -0.86 -5.99
N ARG A 173 14.64 -1.56 -6.92
CA ARG A 173 14.02 -2.01 -8.16
C ARG A 173 12.85 -2.95 -7.90
N ALA A 174 13.01 -3.89 -6.97
CA ALA A 174 11.98 -4.84 -6.57
C ALA A 174 10.76 -4.14 -5.94
N VAL A 175 10.99 -3.18 -5.04
CA VAL A 175 9.93 -2.31 -4.46
C VAL A 175 9.13 -1.63 -5.58
N LEU A 176 9.79 -1.05 -6.56
CA LEU A 176 9.13 -0.32 -7.66
C LEU A 176 8.45 -1.25 -8.68
N LYS A 177 8.87 -2.52 -8.77
CA LYS A 177 8.21 -3.56 -9.57
C LYS A 177 6.96 -4.17 -8.90
N GLY A 178 6.77 -3.96 -7.60
CA GLY A 178 5.56 -4.37 -6.88
C GLY A 178 5.75 -5.34 -5.73
N GLY A 179 6.98 -5.80 -5.45
CA GLY A 179 7.25 -6.64 -4.29
C GLY A 179 8.63 -7.30 -4.30
N TYR A 180 8.97 -7.94 -3.21
CA TYR A 180 10.26 -8.61 -3.04
C TYR A 180 10.14 -9.76 -2.01
N ARG A 181 11.12 -10.66 -2.04
CA ARG A 181 11.27 -11.71 -1.04
C ARG A 181 12.00 -11.14 0.18
N LEU A 182 11.37 -11.21 1.34
CA LEU A 182 11.93 -10.75 2.62
C LEU A 182 12.62 -11.89 3.38
N ILE A 183 12.00 -13.09 3.39
CA ILE A 183 12.56 -14.30 3.97
C ILE A 183 12.62 -15.36 2.86
N ASP A 184 13.77 -15.98 2.73
CA ASP A 184 14.03 -17.07 1.78
C ASP A 184 14.43 -18.34 2.56
N ALA A 185 13.54 -19.31 2.59
CA ALA A 185 13.75 -20.57 3.27
C ALA A 185 14.32 -21.68 2.36
N ARG A 186 14.47 -21.44 1.05
CA ARG A 186 14.86 -22.45 0.06
C ARG A 186 16.22 -23.07 0.31
N GLY A 187 17.14 -22.40 0.93
CA GLY A 187 18.48 -22.94 1.23
C GLY A 187 18.59 -23.62 2.59
N GLU A 188 17.52 -23.68 3.36
CA GLU A 188 17.57 -24.24 4.71
C GLU A 188 17.55 -25.78 4.68
N PRO A 189 18.33 -26.45 5.57
CA PRO A 189 18.30 -27.91 5.69
C PRO A 189 16.88 -28.41 6.02
N GLY A 190 16.38 -29.34 5.23
CA GLY A 190 15.04 -29.93 5.40
C GLY A 190 13.92 -29.20 4.68
N TRP A 191 14.19 -28.10 3.97
CA TRP A 191 13.18 -27.48 3.11
C TRP A 191 12.81 -28.41 1.94
N ASP A 192 11.50 -28.57 1.74
CA ASP A 192 10.93 -29.38 0.66
C ASP A 192 9.67 -28.71 0.13
N PRO A 193 9.65 -28.26 -1.14
CA PRO A 193 8.51 -27.55 -1.73
C PRO A 193 7.22 -28.39 -1.78
N GLU A 194 7.34 -29.71 -1.81
CA GLU A 194 6.16 -30.60 -1.96
C GLU A 194 5.49 -30.91 -0.63
N THR A 195 6.21 -30.84 0.51
CA THR A 195 5.71 -31.38 1.78
C THR A 195 5.61 -30.39 2.92
N ASN A 196 6.51 -29.39 3.01
CA ASN A 196 6.61 -28.55 4.18
C ASN A 196 6.89 -27.06 3.89
N ALA A 197 6.68 -26.63 2.66
CA ALA A 197 6.88 -25.23 2.26
C ALA A 197 5.55 -24.49 2.07
N VAL A 198 5.53 -23.20 2.40
CA VAL A 198 4.40 -22.29 2.19
C VAL A 198 4.90 -20.90 1.80
N HIS A 199 4.18 -20.21 0.93
CA HIS A 199 4.43 -18.81 0.61
C HIS A 199 3.51 -17.89 1.41
N LEU A 200 4.08 -16.93 2.12
CA LEU A 200 3.36 -15.90 2.85
C LEU A 200 3.53 -14.56 2.14
N PHE A 201 2.46 -14.02 1.56
CA PHE A 201 2.45 -12.72 0.90
C PHE A 201 1.78 -11.68 1.79
N ALA A 202 2.45 -10.58 2.09
CA ALA A 202 1.93 -9.52 2.94
C ALA A 202 2.07 -8.15 2.29
N ALA A 203 1.04 -7.30 2.43
CA ALA A 203 1.10 -5.90 2.05
C ALA A 203 1.18 -4.99 3.27
N GLY A 204 1.97 -3.91 3.16
CA GLY A 204 2.02 -2.83 4.14
C GLY A 204 2.24 -3.29 5.58
N VAL A 205 1.33 -2.90 6.44
CA VAL A 205 1.42 -3.10 7.90
C VAL A 205 1.29 -4.54 8.38
N MET A 206 0.96 -5.48 7.48
CA MET A 206 0.84 -6.90 7.83
C MET A 206 2.17 -7.65 7.80
N VAL A 207 3.24 -7.01 7.35
CA VAL A 207 4.59 -7.63 7.27
C VAL A 207 5.09 -8.14 8.64
N PRO A 208 5.00 -7.40 9.76
CA PRO A 208 5.45 -7.94 11.06
C PRO A 208 4.68 -9.18 11.51
N GLU A 209 3.35 -9.21 11.35
CA GLU A 209 2.52 -10.37 11.68
C GLU A 209 2.92 -11.60 10.84
N THR A 210 3.25 -11.37 9.58
CA THR A 210 3.68 -12.41 8.65
C THR A 210 5.06 -12.96 9.00
N VAL A 211 6.00 -12.10 9.40
CA VAL A 211 7.33 -12.52 9.87
C VAL A 211 7.22 -13.32 11.18
N GLU A 212 6.33 -12.92 12.09
CA GLU A 212 6.06 -13.67 13.32
C GLU A 212 5.46 -15.06 13.02
N ALA A 213 4.49 -15.13 12.10
CA ALA A 213 3.93 -16.39 11.62
C ALA A 213 4.98 -17.31 10.99
N ALA A 214 5.87 -16.77 10.17
CA ALA A 214 6.96 -17.54 9.56
C ALA A 214 7.91 -18.14 10.62
N ARG A 215 8.22 -17.39 11.68
CA ARG A 215 9.02 -17.88 12.81
C ARG A 215 8.30 -19.00 13.58
N ALA A 216 7.00 -18.84 13.81
CA ALA A 216 6.18 -19.87 14.48
C ALA A 216 6.12 -21.15 13.64
N LEU A 217 5.88 -21.06 12.34
CA LEU A 217 5.88 -22.18 11.41
C LEU A 217 7.24 -22.90 11.39
N ARG A 218 8.34 -22.13 11.36
CA ARG A 218 9.68 -22.69 11.36
C ARG A 218 9.98 -23.53 12.60
N ALA A 219 9.48 -23.11 13.77
CA ALA A 219 9.61 -23.88 15.02
C ALA A 219 8.88 -25.24 14.97
N GLU A 220 7.91 -25.37 14.08
CA GLU A 220 7.13 -26.60 13.86
C GLU A 220 7.60 -27.40 12.63
N GLY A 221 8.73 -27.02 12.01
CA GLY A 221 9.30 -27.70 10.84
C GLY A 221 8.67 -27.31 9.50
N VAL A 222 7.85 -26.27 9.46
CA VAL A 222 7.30 -25.71 8.23
C VAL A 222 8.14 -24.51 7.78
N PHE A 223 8.50 -24.49 6.51
CA PHE A 223 9.36 -23.49 5.91
C PHE A 223 8.54 -22.44 5.17
N ALA A 224 8.53 -21.23 5.67
CA ALA A 224 7.77 -20.15 5.07
C ALA A 224 8.69 -19.17 4.33
N ASN A 225 8.50 -19.01 3.02
CA ASN A 225 9.03 -17.88 2.29
C ASN A 225 8.12 -16.66 2.51
N VAL A 226 8.69 -15.51 2.88
CA VAL A 226 7.91 -14.29 3.09
C VAL A 226 8.15 -13.32 1.94
N PHE A 227 7.07 -12.89 1.31
CA PHE A 227 7.07 -11.90 0.24
C PHE A 227 6.35 -10.64 0.70
N VAL A 228 6.98 -9.49 0.51
CA VAL A 228 6.36 -8.19 0.72
C VAL A 228 5.80 -7.70 -0.61
N VAL A 229 4.50 -7.44 -0.64
CA VAL A 229 3.82 -6.86 -1.80
C VAL A 229 3.73 -5.35 -1.57
N THR A 230 4.49 -4.59 -2.32
CA THR A 230 4.48 -3.12 -2.25
C THR A 230 3.48 -2.51 -3.21
N SER A 231 3.11 -3.23 -4.29
CA SER A 231 2.10 -2.82 -5.27
C SER A 231 1.33 -4.02 -5.82
N PRO A 232 0.17 -4.36 -5.25
CA PRO A 232 -0.72 -5.37 -5.81
C PRO A 232 -1.09 -5.07 -7.28
N ASP A 233 -1.31 -3.80 -7.58
CA ASP A 233 -1.64 -3.30 -8.91
C ASP A 233 -0.56 -3.63 -9.96
N LYS A 234 0.70 -3.32 -9.68
CA LYS A 234 1.81 -3.62 -10.60
C LYS A 234 2.02 -5.12 -10.80
N LEU A 235 1.87 -5.93 -9.74
CA LEU A 235 1.93 -7.38 -9.87
C LEU A 235 0.78 -7.89 -10.74
N TYR A 236 -0.45 -7.44 -10.50
CA TYR A 236 -1.62 -7.87 -11.26
C TYR A 236 -1.56 -7.46 -12.73
N ARG A 237 -1.25 -6.18 -13.01
CA ARG A 237 -1.11 -5.70 -14.39
C ARG A 237 0.04 -6.37 -15.12
N GLY A 238 1.12 -6.69 -14.40
CA GLY A 238 2.29 -7.39 -14.91
C GLY A 238 2.01 -8.79 -15.45
N LEU A 239 0.92 -9.45 -15.00
CA LEU A 239 0.52 -10.79 -15.48
C LEU A 239 0.21 -10.84 -16.99
N ARG A 240 -0.11 -9.69 -17.59
CA ARG A 240 -0.37 -9.59 -19.03
C ARG A 240 0.89 -9.48 -19.88
N GLY A 241 2.05 -9.32 -19.25
CA GLY A 241 3.34 -9.22 -19.93
C GLY A 241 3.89 -10.59 -20.35
N PRO A 242 4.86 -10.61 -21.27
CA PRO A 242 5.48 -11.86 -21.75
C PRO A 242 6.33 -12.57 -20.69
N ARG A 243 6.72 -11.88 -19.63
CA ARG A 243 7.43 -12.39 -18.45
C ARG A 243 6.91 -11.64 -17.22
N PRO A 244 5.89 -12.16 -16.54
CA PRO A 244 5.36 -11.58 -15.34
C PRO A 244 6.44 -11.46 -14.24
N TYR A 245 6.53 -10.32 -13.58
CA TYR A 245 7.49 -10.16 -12.49
C TYR A 245 7.23 -11.12 -11.32
N LEU A 246 5.99 -11.58 -11.18
CA LEU A 246 5.62 -12.59 -10.18
C LEU A 246 6.40 -13.91 -10.39
N GLU A 247 6.72 -14.27 -11.62
CA GLU A 247 7.54 -15.45 -11.96
C GLU A 247 9.04 -15.24 -11.64
N GLU A 248 9.50 -13.98 -11.51
CA GLU A 248 10.83 -13.67 -11.01
C GLU A 248 10.87 -13.77 -9.46
N LEU A 249 9.76 -13.48 -8.79
CA LEU A 249 9.64 -13.56 -7.33
C LEU A 249 9.51 -14.99 -6.83
N VAL A 250 8.65 -15.78 -7.46
CA VAL A 250 8.43 -17.21 -7.18
C VAL A 250 9.05 -18.00 -8.31
N THR A 251 10.11 -18.74 -8.02
CA THR A 251 10.89 -19.44 -9.03
C THR A 251 10.33 -20.84 -9.32
N ALA A 252 10.73 -21.46 -10.43
CA ALA A 252 10.27 -22.79 -10.82
C ALA A 252 10.58 -23.89 -9.76
N GLU A 253 11.56 -23.69 -8.90
CA GLU A 253 11.90 -24.59 -7.78
C GLU A 253 10.79 -24.65 -6.72
N GLU A 254 9.88 -23.68 -6.73
CA GLU A 254 8.79 -23.49 -5.79
C GLU A 254 7.42 -23.79 -6.43
N GLU A 255 7.42 -24.45 -7.57
CA GLU A 255 6.18 -24.85 -8.26
C GLU A 255 5.32 -25.72 -7.33
N GLY A 256 4.04 -25.38 -7.23
CA GLY A 256 3.10 -26.11 -6.37
C GLY A 256 3.02 -25.64 -4.91
N VAL A 257 3.95 -24.80 -4.43
CA VAL A 257 3.92 -24.31 -3.04
C VAL A 257 2.68 -23.45 -2.79
N PRO A 258 1.82 -23.81 -1.81
CA PRO A 258 0.59 -23.07 -1.53
C PRO A 258 0.85 -21.68 -0.94
N ILE A 259 -0.16 -20.81 -1.05
CA ILE A 259 -0.05 -19.40 -0.66
C ILE A 259 -1.02 -19.05 0.47
N VAL A 260 -0.50 -18.34 1.49
CA VAL A 260 -1.32 -17.49 2.36
C VAL A 260 -1.01 -16.04 2.02
N SER A 261 -2.01 -15.24 1.70
CA SER A 261 -1.85 -13.80 1.55
C SER A 261 -2.60 -13.04 2.61
N VAL A 262 -2.07 -11.90 3.06
CA VAL A 262 -2.69 -11.08 4.10
C VAL A 262 -2.51 -9.59 3.81
N LEU A 263 -3.59 -8.82 3.98
CA LEU A 263 -3.54 -7.36 3.93
C LEU A 263 -4.56 -6.75 4.90
N ASP A 264 -4.29 -5.53 5.32
CA ASP A 264 -5.20 -4.72 6.13
C ASP A 264 -6.23 -3.99 5.25
N GLY A 265 -7.09 -4.78 4.64
CA GLY A 265 -8.14 -4.42 3.71
C GLY A 265 -8.85 -5.69 3.22
N HIS A 266 -9.78 -5.56 2.29
CA HIS A 266 -10.54 -6.71 1.79
C HIS A 266 -9.63 -7.76 1.17
N SER A 267 -9.80 -9.04 1.57
CA SER A 267 -8.94 -10.18 1.20
C SER A 267 -8.74 -10.34 -0.31
N HIS A 268 -9.74 -9.96 -1.13
CA HIS A 268 -9.65 -10.08 -2.59
C HIS A 268 -8.50 -9.28 -3.21
N GLY A 269 -7.97 -8.25 -2.51
CA GLY A 269 -6.88 -7.41 -3.03
C GLY A 269 -5.60 -8.18 -3.38
N LEU A 270 -5.39 -9.36 -2.76
CA LEU A 270 -4.29 -10.27 -3.06
C LEU A 270 -4.74 -11.67 -3.52
N ALA A 271 -6.05 -11.91 -3.68
CA ALA A 271 -6.57 -13.23 -4.01
C ALA A 271 -6.18 -13.73 -5.42
N PHE A 272 -5.71 -12.84 -6.29
CA PHE A 272 -5.26 -13.19 -7.64
C PHE A 272 -3.96 -14.02 -7.67
N LEU A 273 -3.17 -14.03 -6.59
CA LEU A 273 -1.85 -14.66 -6.55
C LEU A 273 -1.93 -16.17 -6.79
N GLY A 274 -2.89 -16.85 -6.16
CA GLY A 274 -3.07 -18.29 -6.33
C GLY A 274 -3.42 -18.68 -7.75
N SER A 275 -4.34 -17.95 -8.39
CA SER A 275 -4.70 -18.21 -9.81
C SER A 275 -3.57 -17.85 -10.76
N ALA A 276 -2.76 -16.84 -10.44
CA ALA A 276 -1.62 -16.43 -11.25
C ALA A 276 -0.48 -17.45 -11.23
N LEU A 277 -0.28 -18.14 -10.10
CA LEU A 277 0.77 -19.16 -9.93
C LEU A 277 0.23 -20.60 -10.06
N GLY A 278 -1.09 -20.78 -10.22
CA GLY A 278 -1.68 -22.11 -10.36
C GLY A 278 -1.68 -22.96 -9.09
N VAL A 279 -1.69 -22.34 -7.90
CA VAL A 279 -1.58 -23.01 -6.61
C VAL A 279 -2.75 -22.71 -5.66
N PRO A 280 -3.03 -23.58 -4.67
CA PRO A 280 -4.00 -23.28 -3.61
C PRO A 280 -3.64 -22.02 -2.85
N GLN A 281 -4.64 -21.19 -2.53
CA GLN A 281 -4.46 -19.96 -1.76
C GLN A 281 -5.53 -19.79 -0.70
N LEU A 282 -5.13 -19.35 0.50
CA LEU A 282 -5.99 -18.74 1.50
C LEU A 282 -5.67 -17.24 1.59
N ALA A 283 -6.64 -16.40 1.21
CA ALA A 283 -6.49 -14.95 1.27
C ALA A 283 -7.13 -14.43 2.56
N LEU A 284 -6.32 -13.84 3.44
CA LEU A 284 -6.74 -13.24 4.70
C LEU A 284 -6.86 -11.72 4.55
N GLY A 285 -7.88 -11.16 5.17
CA GLY A 285 -8.16 -9.73 5.10
C GLY A 285 -9.34 -9.31 5.96
N VAL A 286 -9.77 -8.08 5.80
CA VAL A 286 -10.91 -7.48 6.49
C VAL A 286 -12.10 -7.50 5.55
N ASP A 287 -12.95 -8.53 5.64
CA ASP A 287 -14.08 -8.75 4.74
C ASP A 287 -15.43 -8.26 5.29
N HIS A 288 -15.39 -7.58 6.43
CA HIS A 288 -16.54 -6.97 7.10
C HIS A 288 -16.24 -5.53 7.49
N PHE A 289 -17.26 -4.79 7.89
CA PHE A 289 -17.06 -3.44 8.42
C PHE A 289 -16.14 -3.45 9.64
N GLY A 290 -15.30 -2.41 9.76
CA GLY A 290 -14.41 -2.23 10.88
C GLY A 290 -15.13 -2.10 12.23
N GLN A 291 -14.38 -2.23 13.31
CA GLN A 291 -14.86 -2.18 14.69
C GLN A 291 -13.97 -1.29 15.54
N SER A 292 -14.50 -0.81 16.67
CA SER A 292 -13.68 -0.18 17.71
C SER A 292 -13.03 -1.24 18.59
N GLY A 293 -11.74 -1.10 18.85
CA GLY A 293 -11.01 -2.03 19.69
C GLY A 293 -9.51 -1.73 19.73
N SER A 294 -8.76 -2.50 20.52
CA SER A 294 -7.31 -2.47 20.41
C SER A 294 -6.88 -3.12 19.09
N ARG A 295 -5.72 -2.71 18.56
CA ARG A 295 -5.19 -3.31 17.31
C ARG A 295 -5.06 -4.83 17.42
N ARG A 296 -4.60 -5.34 18.55
CA ARG A 296 -4.45 -6.77 18.80
C ARG A 296 -5.80 -7.49 18.71
N ASP A 297 -6.84 -6.94 19.36
CA ASP A 297 -8.17 -7.56 19.35
C ASP A 297 -8.79 -7.52 17.95
N LEU A 298 -8.60 -6.41 17.22
CA LEU A 298 -9.08 -6.27 15.85
C LEU A 298 -8.39 -7.27 14.91
N TYR A 299 -7.07 -7.42 15.00
CA TYR A 299 -6.36 -8.39 14.18
C TYR A 299 -6.80 -9.82 14.45
N ALA A 300 -6.99 -10.19 15.71
CA ALA A 300 -7.52 -11.51 16.10
C ALA A 300 -8.97 -11.68 15.61
N HIS A 301 -9.82 -10.64 15.75
CA HIS A 301 -11.22 -10.67 15.31
C HIS A 301 -11.36 -10.90 13.80
N TYR A 302 -10.54 -10.22 13.01
CA TYR A 302 -10.56 -10.37 11.54
C TYR A 302 -9.71 -11.53 11.03
N GLY A 303 -8.99 -12.23 11.91
CA GLY A 303 -8.16 -13.36 11.51
C GLY A 303 -6.98 -12.98 10.65
N ILE A 304 -6.36 -11.83 10.93
CA ILE A 304 -5.18 -11.31 10.20
C ILE A 304 -3.93 -11.22 11.09
N ASP A 305 -3.99 -11.73 12.31
CA ASP A 305 -2.84 -11.83 13.22
C ASP A 305 -1.90 -12.99 12.88
N ALA A 306 -0.71 -13.02 13.46
CA ALA A 306 0.26 -14.09 13.24
C ALA A 306 -0.28 -15.49 13.54
N PRO A 307 -1.06 -15.75 14.62
CA PRO A 307 -1.71 -17.03 14.83
C PRO A 307 -2.68 -17.44 13.72
N ALA A 308 -3.45 -16.52 13.15
CA ALA A 308 -4.37 -16.83 12.05
C ALA A 308 -3.62 -17.18 10.76
N ILE A 309 -2.56 -16.43 10.43
CA ILE A 309 -1.68 -16.72 9.30
C ILE A 309 -1.06 -18.10 9.45
N THR A 310 -0.56 -18.45 10.66
CA THR A 310 0.00 -19.77 10.95
C THR A 310 -1.03 -20.89 10.76
N ARG A 311 -2.26 -20.72 11.25
CA ARG A 311 -3.34 -21.71 11.05
C ARG A 311 -3.70 -21.87 9.57
N ALA A 312 -3.80 -20.78 8.84
CA ALA A 312 -4.07 -20.81 7.39
C ALA A 312 -3.00 -21.59 6.61
N ALA A 313 -1.73 -21.35 6.92
CA ALA A 313 -0.62 -22.09 6.34
C ALA A 313 -0.70 -23.59 6.61
N LYS A 314 -0.94 -23.99 7.87
CA LYS A 314 -1.11 -25.38 8.24
C LYS A 314 -2.32 -26.05 7.56
N THR A 315 -3.43 -25.32 7.40
CA THR A 315 -4.61 -25.82 6.68
C THR A 315 -4.29 -26.17 5.23
N LEU A 316 -3.45 -25.39 4.57
CA LEU A 316 -3.05 -25.63 3.18
C LEU A 316 -2.11 -26.82 3.02
N LEU A 317 -1.26 -27.08 4.02
CA LEU A 317 -0.30 -28.20 3.98
C LEU A 317 -0.93 -29.54 4.37
N GLY A 318 -2.15 -29.51 4.92
CA GLY A 318 -2.81 -30.72 5.40
C GLY A 318 -2.31 -31.18 6.78
N PRO A 319 -2.89 -32.28 7.26
CA PRO A 319 -2.54 -32.82 8.58
C PRO A 319 -1.17 -33.50 8.56
#